data_84c46ba8f7e0192864b1b4cb9a61266b
#
_entry.id   84c46ba8f7e0192864b1b4cb9a61266b
#
_cell.length_a   1.000
_cell.length_b   1.000
_cell.length_c   1.000
_cell.angle_alpha   90.00
_cell.angle_beta   90.00
_cell.angle_gamma   90.00
#
_symmetry.space_group_name_H-M   'P 1'
#
loop_
_entity.id
_entity.type
_entity.pdbx_description
1 polymer ?
#
loop_
_entity_poly.entity_id
_entity_poly.type
_entity_poly.pdbx_seq_one_letter_code
_entity_poly.pdbx_strand_id
1 'polypeptide(L)'
;ALPIYHRTPLEKIKLGDVEQLTLSLQGFNENSIPKAQERVFLRENSNVSTGGDSIDRTDQVSDYYKAVAVKVAHALDVTITGVDIIIADASQEGPYFVIEANQNPMMQMHLFPAFGQSRRVTESLIRLLFPESI
;
A
#
# COMPACT_ATOMS: atom_id res chain seq x y z
N ALA A 1 11.91 -22.93 -6.38
CA ALA A 1 10.96 -21.90 -5.95
C ALA A 1 11.69 -20.90 -5.05
N LEU A 2 11.54 -19.60 -5.28
CA LEU A 2 12.09 -18.59 -4.36
C LEU A 2 11.43 -18.72 -3.00
N PRO A 3 12.15 -18.51 -1.90
CA PRO A 3 11.59 -18.52 -0.56
C PRO A 3 10.41 -17.54 -0.45
N ILE A 4 9.39 -17.89 0.33
CA ILE A 4 8.15 -17.11 0.48
C ILE A 4 8.41 -15.66 0.88
N TYR A 5 9.41 -15.39 1.70
CA TYR A 5 9.77 -14.03 2.15
C TYR A 5 10.19 -13.07 1.02
N HIS A 6 10.61 -13.58 -0.16
CA HIS A 6 10.86 -12.74 -1.34
C HIS A 6 9.60 -12.35 -2.11
N ARG A 7 8.44 -12.88 -1.75
CA ARG A 7 7.16 -12.62 -2.41
C ARG A 7 6.25 -11.66 -1.66
N THR A 8 6.62 -11.29 -0.44
CA THR A 8 5.82 -10.37 0.38
C THR A 8 6.53 -9.02 0.48
N PRO A 9 5.82 -7.90 0.35
CA PRO A 9 6.39 -6.56 0.56
C PRO A 9 6.63 -6.25 2.03
N LEU A 10 6.26 -7.15 2.95
CA LEU A 10 6.36 -6.93 4.39
C LEU A 10 7.81 -6.95 4.84
N GLU A 11 8.20 -5.94 5.57
CA GLU A 11 9.50 -5.84 6.23
C GLU A 11 9.39 -6.27 7.70
N LYS A 12 10.55 -6.64 8.26
CA LYS A 12 10.64 -6.95 9.69
C LYS A 12 10.43 -5.66 10.49
N ILE A 13 9.41 -5.65 11.35
CA ILE A 13 9.13 -4.52 12.23
C ILE A 13 10.27 -4.32 13.20
N LYS A 14 10.71 -3.05 13.34
CA LYS A 14 11.69 -2.63 14.34
C LYS A 14 10.96 -1.83 15.41
N LEU A 15 11.17 -2.19 16.67
CA LEU A 15 10.60 -1.44 17.79
C LEU A 15 11.51 -0.26 18.11
N GLY A 16 11.24 0.89 17.49
CA GLY A 16 11.87 2.17 17.78
C GLY A 16 11.07 2.97 18.81
N ASP A 17 11.45 4.24 19.02
CA ASP A 17 10.83 5.11 20.03
C ASP A 17 9.31 5.31 19.80
N VAL A 18 8.88 5.40 18.53
CA VAL A 18 7.47 5.57 18.16
C VAL A 18 6.66 4.32 18.52
N GLU A 19 7.16 3.14 18.21
CA GLU A 19 6.51 1.88 18.53
C GLU A 19 6.45 1.66 20.04
N GLN A 20 7.52 1.98 20.76
CA GLN A 20 7.56 1.87 22.23
C GLN A 20 6.56 2.84 22.88
N LEU A 21 6.46 4.07 22.40
CA LEU A 21 5.46 5.03 22.86
C LEU A 21 4.04 4.51 22.58
N THR A 22 3.78 4.03 21.34
CA THR A 22 2.45 3.50 20.98
C THR A 22 2.07 2.29 21.82
N LEU A 23 3.02 1.40 22.13
CA LEU A 23 2.82 0.28 23.06
C LEU A 23 2.48 0.77 24.46
N SER A 24 3.24 1.75 24.99
CA SER A 24 3.04 2.26 26.35
C SER A 24 1.68 2.91 26.54
N LEU A 25 1.16 3.63 25.54
CA LEU A 25 -0.18 4.22 25.53
C LEU A 25 -1.30 3.17 25.60
N GLN A 26 -1.02 1.94 25.17
CA GLN A 26 -1.94 0.80 25.24
C GLN A 26 -1.69 -0.08 26.48
N GLY A 27 -0.75 0.28 27.35
CA GLY A 27 -0.39 -0.51 28.53
C GLY A 27 0.55 -1.69 28.26
N PHE A 28 1.20 -1.71 27.08
CA PHE A 28 2.18 -2.73 26.69
C PHE A 28 3.60 -2.19 26.71
N ASN A 29 4.57 -3.09 26.67
CA ASN A 29 5.99 -2.82 26.44
C ASN A 29 6.60 -3.92 25.55
N GLU A 30 7.86 -3.79 25.19
CA GLU A 30 8.56 -4.73 24.30
C GLU A 30 8.60 -6.20 24.79
N ASN A 31 8.43 -6.42 26.10
CA ASN A 31 8.42 -7.75 26.73
C ASN A 31 6.97 -8.26 26.99
N SER A 32 5.96 -7.49 26.65
CA SER A 32 4.57 -7.88 26.85
C SER A 32 4.17 -9.00 25.91
N ILE A 33 3.40 -9.96 26.40
CA ILE A 33 2.82 -11.05 25.62
C ILE A 33 1.31 -10.81 25.51
N PRO A 34 0.82 -10.35 24.35
CA PRO A 34 -0.62 -10.15 24.13
C PRO A 34 -1.39 -11.47 24.26
N LYS A 35 -2.66 -11.38 24.65
CA LYS A 35 -3.56 -12.54 24.63
C LYS A 35 -3.80 -13.03 23.20
N ALA A 36 -4.23 -14.28 23.07
CA ALA A 36 -4.61 -14.82 21.77
C ALA A 36 -5.67 -13.93 21.10
N GLN A 37 -5.43 -13.52 19.85
CA GLN A 37 -6.27 -12.62 19.05
C GLN A 37 -6.37 -11.16 19.55
N GLU A 38 -5.64 -10.78 20.57
CA GLU A 38 -5.54 -9.39 21.00
C GLU A 38 -4.76 -8.57 19.97
N ARG A 39 -5.35 -7.45 19.54
CA ARG A 39 -4.69 -6.54 18.60
C ARG A 39 -3.90 -5.50 19.37
N VAL A 40 -2.62 -5.41 19.07
CA VAL A 40 -1.73 -4.39 19.60
C VAL A 40 -1.23 -3.54 18.45
N PHE A 41 -1.48 -2.24 18.50
CA PHE A 41 -1.04 -1.32 17.46
C PHE A 41 0.40 -0.88 17.74
N LEU A 42 1.23 -0.87 16.71
CA LEU A 42 2.62 -0.40 16.80
C LEU A 42 2.78 0.99 16.18
N ARG A 43 1.90 1.35 15.24
CA ARG A 43 1.82 2.66 14.61
C ARG A 43 0.38 2.99 14.23
N GLU A 44 0.09 4.28 14.08
CA GLU A 44 -1.20 4.77 13.58
C GLU A 44 -1.27 4.79 12.06
N ASN A 45 -0.13 4.89 11.37
CA ASN A 45 -0.06 4.92 9.93
C ASN A 45 -0.04 3.50 9.32
N SER A 46 -0.69 3.34 8.17
CA SER A 46 -0.81 2.06 7.44
C SER A 46 0.27 1.89 6.36
N ASN A 47 1.47 2.39 6.57
CA ASN A 47 2.53 2.27 5.58
C ASN A 47 3.09 0.83 5.54
N VAL A 48 3.18 0.23 4.35
CA VAL A 48 3.70 -1.13 4.15
C VAL A 48 5.12 -1.29 4.67
N SER A 49 5.99 -0.28 4.48
CA SER A 49 7.37 -0.28 4.97
C SER A 49 7.48 -0.29 6.50
N THR A 50 6.40 0.01 7.20
CA THR A 50 6.33 0.00 8.67
C THR A 50 5.38 -1.06 9.22
N GLY A 51 5.02 -2.06 8.40
CA GLY A 51 4.25 -3.23 8.81
C GLY A 51 2.75 -3.17 8.50
N GLY A 52 2.29 -2.19 7.70
CA GLY A 52 0.93 -2.17 7.20
C GLY A 52 0.69 -3.25 6.14
N ASP A 53 -0.52 -3.79 6.10
CA ASP A 53 -0.93 -4.78 5.10
C ASP A 53 -1.39 -4.09 3.81
N SER A 54 -0.91 -4.58 2.66
CA SER A 54 -1.44 -4.18 1.36
C SER A 54 -2.68 -5.03 1.02
N ILE A 55 -3.78 -4.36 0.66
CA ILE A 55 -5.04 -5.02 0.31
C ILE A 55 -5.41 -4.60 -1.11
N ASP A 56 -5.53 -5.58 -2.03
CA ASP A 56 -6.03 -5.30 -3.36
C ASP A 56 -7.53 -5.02 -3.33
N ARG A 57 -7.91 -3.83 -3.78
CA ARG A 57 -9.29 -3.36 -3.92
C ARG A 57 -9.62 -2.91 -5.34
N THR A 58 -8.76 -3.21 -6.31
CA THR A 58 -8.84 -2.70 -7.69
C THR A 58 -10.23 -2.83 -8.31
N ASP A 59 -10.90 -3.99 -8.12
CA ASP A 59 -12.22 -4.24 -8.70
C ASP A 59 -13.37 -3.57 -7.91
N GLN A 60 -13.07 -3.05 -6.73
CA GLN A 60 -14.05 -2.38 -5.85
C GLN A 60 -13.92 -0.84 -5.89
N VAL A 61 -12.81 -0.33 -6.43
CA VAL A 61 -12.60 1.12 -6.57
C VAL A 61 -13.45 1.65 -7.71
N SER A 62 -14.25 2.68 -7.43
CA SER A 62 -15.09 3.35 -8.45
C SER A 62 -14.22 3.97 -9.56
N ASP A 63 -14.77 4.05 -10.76
CA ASP A 63 -14.06 4.67 -11.88
C ASP A 63 -13.81 6.17 -11.67
N TYR A 64 -14.58 6.79 -10.78
CA TYR A 64 -14.36 8.18 -10.35
C TYR A 64 -12.93 8.35 -9.77
N TYR A 65 -12.53 7.54 -8.78
CA TYR A 65 -11.20 7.66 -8.18
C TYR A 65 -10.07 7.21 -9.11
N LYS A 66 -10.34 6.24 -9.98
CA LYS A 66 -9.40 5.87 -11.05
C LYS A 66 -9.14 7.06 -11.97
N ALA A 67 -10.20 7.80 -12.36
CA ALA A 67 -10.07 9.01 -13.16
C ALA A 67 -9.33 10.15 -12.43
N VAL A 68 -9.50 10.26 -11.10
CA VAL A 68 -8.73 11.21 -10.28
C VAL A 68 -7.24 10.89 -10.36
N ALA A 69 -6.84 9.63 -10.17
CA ALA A 69 -5.44 9.22 -10.24
C ALA A 69 -4.84 9.50 -11.64
N VAL A 70 -5.59 9.23 -12.71
CA VAL A 70 -5.16 9.55 -14.08
C VAL A 70 -5.00 11.06 -14.28
N LYS A 71 -5.91 11.89 -13.76
CA LYS A 71 -5.79 13.36 -13.82
C LYS A 71 -4.55 13.86 -13.09
N VAL A 72 -4.19 13.27 -11.96
CA VAL A 72 -2.95 13.61 -11.23
C VAL A 72 -1.72 13.29 -12.08
N ALA A 73 -1.67 12.10 -12.70
CA ALA A 73 -0.57 11.72 -13.57
C ALA A 73 -0.42 12.70 -14.76
N HIS A 74 -1.52 13.07 -15.41
CA HIS A 74 -1.52 14.05 -16.50
C HIS A 74 -1.08 15.45 -16.04
N ALA A 75 -1.54 15.89 -14.87
CA ALA A 75 -1.17 17.21 -14.34
C ALA A 75 0.32 17.32 -14.01
N LEU A 76 0.95 16.19 -13.70
CA LEU A 76 2.40 16.10 -13.41
C LEU A 76 3.22 15.77 -14.66
N ASP A 77 2.59 15.55 -15.81
CA ASP A 77 3.23 15.12 -17.04
C ASP A 77 4.08 13.84 -16.86
N VAL A 78 3.55 12.87 -16.11
CA VAL A 78 4.21 11.60 -15.87
C VAL A 78 3.39 10.44 -16.42
N THR A 79 4.08 9.48 -17.02
CA THR A 79 3.46 8.29 -17.60
C THR A 79 3.12 7.23 -16.55
N ILE A 80 3.91 7.18 -15.48
CA ILE A 80 3.77 6.20 -14.40
C ILE A 80 3.97 6.93 -13.08
N THR A 81 3.02 6.74 -12.17
CA THR A 81 3.12 7.26 -10.80
C THR A 81 2.23 6.44 -9.86
N GLY A 82 2.62 6.32 -8.60
CA GLY A 82 1.74 5.91 -7.52
C GLY A 82 1.05 7.15 -6.94
N VAL A 83 -0.27 7.14 -6.85
CA VAL A 83 -1.05 8.25 -6.29
C VAL A 83 -1.69 7.82 -4.98
N ASP A 84 -1.31 8.46 -3.89
CA ASP A 84 -1.86 8.20 -2.58
C ASP A 84 -3.07 9.11 -2.33
N ILE A 85 -4.23 8.50 -2.15
CA ILE A 85 -5.52 9.21 -1.99
C ILE A 85 -6.21 8.73 -0.71
N ILE A 86 -6.65 9.66 0.12
CA ILE A 86 -7.53 9.36 1.26
C ILE A 86 -8.98 9.53 0.80
N ILE A 87 -9.77 8.49 1.01
CA ILE A 87 -11.19 8.41 0.66
C ILE A 87 -11.96 7.71 1.78
N ALA A 88 -13.24 8.05 1.94
CA ALA A 88 -14.08 7.41 2.95
C ALA A 88 -14.60 6.04 2.49
N ASP A 89 -15.01 5.93 1.23
CA ASP A 89 -15.52 4.70 0.62
C ASP A 89 -14.99 4.58 -0.81
N ALA A 90 -14.26 3.51 -1.08
CA ALA A 90 -13.66 3.27 -2.39
C ALA A 90 -14.69 2.95 -3.48
N SER A 91 -15.88 2.45 -3.13
CA SER A 91 -16.88 1.97 -4.07
C SER A 91 -17.81 3.07 -4.60
N GLN A 92 -17.84 4.23 -3.95
CA GLN A 92 -18.76 5.32 -4.26
C GLN A 92 -18.00 6.63 -4.47
N GLU A 93 -18.53 7.48 -5.34
CA GLU A 93 -18.01 8.84 -5.50
C GLU A 93 -18.20 9.65 -4.21
N GLY A 94 -17.19 10.41 -3.85
CA GLY A 94 -17.22 11.22 -2.64
C GLY A 94 -16.01 12.13 -2.52
N PRO A 95 -15.90 12.86 -1.41
CA PRO A 95 -14.75 13.70 -1.14
C PRO A 95 -13.47 12.87 -1.04
N TYR A 96 -12.36 13.45 -1.48
CA TYR A 96 -11.04 12.83 -1.44
C TYR A 96 -9.95 13.86 -1.17
N PHE A 97 -8.82 13.36 -0.70
CA PHE A 97 -7.58 14.13 -0.57
C PHE A 97 -6.45 13.39 -1.28
N VAL A 98 -5.81 14.04 -2.22
CA VAL A 98 -4.56 13.55 -2.81
C VAL A 98 -3.44 13.94 -1.85
N ILE A 99 -2.70 12.94 -1.35
CA ILE A 99 -1.63 13.11 -0.38
C ILE A 99 -0.29 13.30 -1.08
N GLU A 100 0.03 12.37 -1.98
CA GLU A 100 1.28 12.43 -2.73
C GLU A 100 1.17 11.68 -4.06
N ALA A 101 2.14 11.95 -4.93
CA ALA A 101 2.36 11.21 -6.17
C ALA A 101 3.83 10.78 -6.25
N ASN A 102 4.06 9.48 -6.31
CA ASN A 102 5.38 8.86 -6.28
C ASN A 102 5.86 8.51 -7.69
N GLN A 103 6.98 9.07 -8.13
CA GLN A 103 7.58 8.76 -9.43
C GLN A 103 8.17 7.34 -9.51
N ASN A 104 8.51 6.76 -8.36
CA ASN A 104 9.00 5.39 -8.26
C ASN A 104 8.10 4.58 -7.30
N PRO A 105 6.87 4.23 -7.75
CA PRO A 105 5.92 3.54 -6.90
C PRO A 105 6.37 2.11 -6.60
N MET A 106 6.08 1.64 -5.39
CA MET A 106 6.34 0.26 -4.98
C MET A 106 5.41 -0.71 -5.72
N MET A 107 5.85 -1.25 -6.86
CA MET A 107 5.09 -2.22 -7.65
C MET A 107 4.84 -3.54 -6.91
N GLN A 108 5.74 -3.90 -6.00
CA GLN A 108 5.72 -5.19 -5.30
C GLN A 108 4.45 -5.40 -4.47
N MET A 109 3.89 -4.35 -3.88
CA MET A 109 2.65 -4.44 -3.11
C MET A 109 1.43 -4.82 -3.96
N HIS A 110 1.45 -4.49 -5.26
CA HIS A 110 0.40 -4.88 -6.21
C HIS A 110 0.60 -6.30 -6.75
N LEU A 111 1.85 -6.74 -6.91
CA LEU A 111 2.19 -8.10 -7.34
C LEU A 111 1.92 -9.11 -6.22
N PHE A 112 2.18 -8.74 -4.99
CA PHE A 112 2.11 -9.59 -3.81
C PHE A 112 1.35 -8.90 -2.67
N PRO A 113 0.05 -8.59 -2.85
CA PRO A 113 -0.73 -8.00 -1.77
C PRO A 113 -0.88 -9.00 -0.62
N ALA A 114 -1.00 -8.50 0.61
CA ALA A 114 -1.28 -9.34 1.77
C ALA A 114 -2.67 -9.99 1.67
N PHE A 115 -3.64 -9.24 1.10
CA PHE A 115 -5.00 -9.72 0.85
C PHE A 115 -5.48 -9.30 -0.54
N GLY A 116 -6.27 -10.15 -1.19
CA GLY A 116 -6.84 -9.91 -2.52
C GLY A 116 -6.05 -10.57 -3.65
N GLN A 117 -6.12 -10.01 -4.85
CA GLN A 117 -5.55 -10.60 -6.06
C GLN A 117 -4.22 -9.94 -6.42
N SER A 118 -3.27 -10.76 -6.89
CA SER A 118 -2.05 -10.25 -7.52
C SER A 118 -2.39 -9.52 -8.83
N ARG A 119 -1.87 -8.31 -9.00
CA ARG A 119 -2.06 -7.49 -10.20
C ARG A 119 -0.75 -7.42 -11.00
N ARG A 120 -0.82 -7.77 -12.28
CA ARG A 120 0.35 -7.82 -13.18
C ARG A 120 0.76 -6.43 -13.69
N VAL A 121 0.92 -5.49 -12.78
CA VAL A 121 1.27 -4.09 -13.11
C VAL A 121 2.58 -3.99 -13.92
N THR A 122 3.51 -4.90 -13.72
CA THR A 122 4.77 -4.95 -14.45
C THR A 122 4.60 -5.31 -15.93
N GLU A 123 3.57 -6.10 -16.29
CA GLU A 123 3.28 -6.38 -17.71
C GLU A 123 2.84 -5.10 -18.43
N SER A 124 1.98 -4.30 -17.82
CA SER A 124 1.56 -3.00 -18.37
C SER A 124 2.75 -2.06 -18.52
N LEU A 125 3.67 -2.06 -17.56
CA LEU A 125 4.91 -1.29 -17.65
C LEU A 125 5.81 -1.74 -18.81
N ILE A 126 6.01 -3.06 -18.97
CA ILE A 126 6.81 -3.61 -20.07
C ILE A 126 6.19 -3.24 -21.43
N ARG A 127 4.87 -3.39 -21.58
CA ARG A 127 4.16 -3.00 -22.81
C ARG A 127 4.30 -1.53 -23.14
N LEU A 128 4.33 -0.68 -22.11
CA LEU A 128 4.50 0.75 -22.28
C LEU A 128 5.93 1.12 -22.73
N LEU A 129 6.94 0.48 -22.12
CA LEU A 129 8.35 0.76 -22.42
C LEU A 129 8.84 0.08 -23.70
N PHE A 130 8.25 -1.04 -24.06
CA PHE A 130 8.64 -1.88 -25.20
C PHE A 130 7.42 -2.30 -26.04
N PRO A 131 6.73 -1.36 -26.69
CA PRO A 131 5.47 -1.63 -27.39
C PRO A 131 5.61 -2.64 -28.54
N GLU A 132 6.79 -2.78 -29.12
CA GLU A 132 7.07 -3.69 -30.26
C GLU A 132 7.54 -5.10 -29.82
N SER A 133 7.66 -5.35 -28.51
CA SER A 133 8.25 -6.60 -28.00
C SER A 133 7.22 -7.65 -27.58
N ILE A 134 5.92 -7.39 -27.76
CA ILE A 134 4.83 -8.28 -27.30
C ILE A 134 3.74 -8.39 -28.35
#